data_eeca8ae90d0d9f3f71b0ea79c63d2fb4
#
_entry.id   eeca8ae90d0d9f3f71b0ea79c63d2fb4
#
_cell.length_a   1.000
_cell.length_b   1.000
_cell.length_c   1.000
_cell.angle_alpha   90.00
_cell.angle_beta   90.00
_cell.angle_gamma   90.00
#
_symmetry.space_group_name_H-M   'P 1'
#
loop_
_entity.id
_entity.type
_entity.pdbx_description
1 polymer ?
#
loop_
_entity_poly.entity_id
_entity_poly.type
_entity_poly.pdbx_seq_one_letter_code
_entity_poly.pdbx_strand_id
1 'polypeptide(L)'
;MTHPRPRPIKYTYAPSISEEGVWNVEDLEDQVTKPNQWGSVGAKSFKAFTTTRKHLPAGAYSITIDHNDDRPIFTHKDIKSDDLIRFDGSIADQILGEIGEFWGRSEVFKKMGFLHRRGYLLYGPQGTGKSCIVQRVVDDTIKRGGIVFVCENPKFFSKGLTTFRQVEPERPLVCIFEDIDAIIKRHGEDDILSILDGNNQVDKVLNLATTNYPEFLDKRIISRPRRFDRVHKIDVPDRAIRSEYLKRKLPKSEKHAVWLKATEGLSFAGMTEAIISVICLGNKLNPTIKILRDIEKGHP
;
A
#
# COMPACT_ATOMS: atom_id res chain seq x y z
N MET A 1 -12.17 -23.49 50.38
CA MET A 1 -11.59 -22.16 50.05
C MET A 1 -11.67 -21.95 48.55
N THR A 2 -12.66 -21.20 48.13
CA THR A 2 -12.92 -20.94 46.73
C THR A 2 -12.09 -19.73 46.27
N HIS A 3 -11.16 -19.95 45.36
CA HIS A 3 -10.41 -18.85 44.75
C HIS A 3 -11.35 -17.99 43.89
N PRO A 4 -11.30 -16.65 44.02
CA PRO A 4 -12.11 -15.76 43.18
C PRO A 4 -11.60 -15.81 41.72
N ARG A 5 -12.52 -15.98 40.78
CA ARG A 5 -12.22 -15.88 39.35
C ARG A 5 -11.72 -14.47 39.04
N PRO A 6 -10.68 -14.30 38.21
CA PRO A 6 -10.24 -12.97 37.78
C PRO A 6 -11.36 -12.31 37.02
N ARG A 7 -11.62 -11.04 37.33
CA ARG A 7 -12.62 -10.21 36.61
C ARG A 7 -12.14 -10.00 35.17
N PRO A 8 -13.05 -10.06 34.19
CA PRO A 8 -12.68 -9.76 32.82
C PRO A 8 -12.22 -8.29 32.74
N ILE A 9 -11.01 -8.06 32.20
CA ILE A 9 -10.49 -6.74 31.92
C ILE A 9 -11.36 -6.17 30.80
N LYS A 10 -12.16 -5.15 31.10
CA LYS A 10 -12.86 -4.35 30.10
C LYS A 10 -11.81 -3.56 29.32
N TYR A 11 -11.49 -3.99 28.11
CA TYR A 11 -10.75 -3.18 27.16
C TYR A 11 -11.69 -2.08 26.61
N THR A 12 -11.68 -0.94 27.25
CA THR A 12 -12.24 0.31 26.72
C THR A 12 -11.10 1.10 26.10
N TYR A 13 -10.71 0.75 24.88
CA TYR A 13 -9.91 1.62 24.04
C TYR A 13 -10.24 1.33 22.58
N ALA A 14 -11.28 2.00 22.08
CA ALA A 14 -11.32 2.36 20.67
C ALA A 14 -10.38 3.57 20.55
N PRO A 15 -9.39 3.57 19.63
CA PRO A 15 -8.61 4.75 19.40
C PRO A 15 -9.57 5.87 18.99
N SER A 16 -9.56 6.98 19.75
CA SER A 16 -10.34 8.15 19.41
C SER A 16 -9.77 8.76 18.14
N ILE A 17 -10.63 9.00 17.16
CA ILE A 17 -10.27 9.82 16.00
C ILE A 17 -10.34 11.26 16.49
N SER A 18 -9.25 12.05 16.35
CA SER A 18 -9.29 13.48 16.56
C SER A 18 -10.27 14.15 15.59
N GLU A 19 -10.75 15.34 15.86
CA GLU A 19 -11.60 16.12 14.95
C GLU A 19 -10.97 16.32 13.56
N GLU A 20 -9.64 16.18 13.45
CA GLU A 20 -8.87 16.21 12.20
C GLU A 20 -8.70 14.84 11.52
N GLY A 21 -9.31 13.77 12.04
CA GLY A 21 -9.26 12.42 11.47
C GLY A 21 -7.92 11.68 11.69
N VAL A 22 -7.13 12.09 12.67
CA VAL A 22 -5.84 11.49 13.04
C VAL A 22 -6.03 10.48 14.19
N TRP A 23 -5.41 9.32 14.08
CA TRP A 23 -5.40 8.29 15.12
C TRP A 23 -4.34 8.66 16.17
N ASN A 24 -4.75 8.88 17.42
CA ASN A 24 -3.81 9.12 18.52
C ASN A 24 -3.10 7.81 18.89
N VAL A 25 -1.88 7.66 18.43
CA VAL A 25 -0.93 6.61 18.84
C VAL A 25 0.28 7.31 19.44
N GLU A 26 0.59 7.04 20.71
CA GLU A 26 1.78 7.58 21.37
C GLU A 26 3.04 7.00 20.71
N ASP A 27 3.81 7.84 20.04
CA ASP A 27 5.14 7.52 19.51
C ASP A 27 6.13 7.46 20.67
N LEU A 28 6.60 6.26 20.99
CA LEU A 28 7.73 6.08 21.87
C LEU A 28 9.01 6.02 21.04
N GLU A 29 9.94 6.95 21.26
CA GLU A 29 11.26 6.93 20.63
C GLU A 29 11.99 5.61 20.91
N ASP A 30 12.64 5.07 19.89
CA ASP A 30 13.44 3.85 19.95
C ASP A 30 14.74 4.07 20.74
N GLN A 31 14.65 4.04 22.05
CA GLN A 31 15.85 3.90 22.88
C GLN A 31 16.22 2.42 22.96
N VAL A 32 17.38 2.06 22.37
CA VAL A 32 18.00 0.74 22.55
C VAL A 32 18.44 0.64 24.01
N THR A 33 17.57 0.14 24.85
CA THR A 33 17.83 -0.06 26.28
C THR A 33 18.12 -1.54 26.56
N LYS A 34 18.84 -1.84 27.64
CA LYS A 34 19.04 -3.21 28.12
C LYS A 34 17.69 -3.84 28.47
N PRO A 35 17.53 -5.17 28.33
CA PRO A 35 16.29 -5.85 28.76
C PRO A 35 15.94 -5.50 30.20
N ASN A 36 14.70 -5.04 30.42
CA ASN A 36 14.21 -4.57 31.73
C ASN A 36 12.82 -5.13 32.07
N GLN A 37 12.22 -5.94 31.18
CA GLN A 37 10.89 -6.52 31.33
C GLN A 37 10.90 -7.99 30.95
N TRP A 38 9.96 -8.75 31.52
CA TRP A 38 9.71 -10.14 31.18
C TRP A 38 8.44 -10.26 30.36
N GLY A 39 8.53 -10.84 29.17
CA GLY A 39 7.37 -11.19 28.37
C GLY A 39 7.09 -12.68 28.45
N SER A 40 5.83 -13.06 28.57
CA SER A 40 5.40 -14.46 28.56
C SER A 40 5.46 -15.02 27.16
N VAL A 41 6.22 -16.09 26.94
CA VAL A 41 6.30 -16.81 25.66
C VAL A 41 5.61 -18.17 25.73
N GLY A 42 5.01 -18.49 26.86
CA GLY A 42 4.23 -19.67 27.14
C GLY A 42 3.63 -19.61 28.57
N ALA A 43 2.84 -20.61 28.95
CA ALA A 43 2.15 -20.61 30.26
C ALA A 43 3.11 -20.48 31.45
N LYS A 44 4.35 -21.00 31.34
CA LYS A 44 5.37 -20.97 32.37
C LYS A 44 6.75 -20.56 31.86
N SER A 45 6.82 -19.98 30.68
CA SER A 45 8.07 -19.59 30.04
C SER A 45 8.10 -18.08 29.78
N PHE A 46 9.23 -17.44 30.08
CA PHE A 46 9.40 -15.99 29.99
C PHE A 46 10.67 -15.67 29.20
N LYS A 47 10.63 -14.57 28.45
CA LYS A 47 11.76 -14.00 27.73
C LYS A 47 11.97 -12.57 28.20
N ALA A 48 13.22 -12.14 28.32
CA ALA A 48 13.55 -10.75 28.64
C ALA A 48 13.39 -9.87 27.40
N PHE A 49 12.73 -8.73 27.57
CA PHE A 49 12.52 -7.70 26.54
C PHE A 49 13.02 -6.35 27.03
N THR A 50 13.42 -5.49 26.10
CA THR A 50 13.75 -4.10 26.40
C THR A 50 12.49 -3.28 26.62
N THR A 51 11.47 -3.50 25.80
CA THR A 51 10.18 -2.82 25.87
C THR A 51 9.09 -3.67 25.22
N THR A 52 7.85 -3.44 25.60
CA THR A 52 6.66 -3.99 24.96
C THR A 52 5.74 -2.86 24.56
N ARG A 53 5.09 -2.98 23.41
CA ARG A 53 4.14 -1.97 22.89
C ARG A 53 2.75 -2.60 22.76
N LYS A 54 1.71 -1.83 23.08
CA LYS A 54 0.32 -2.23 22.86
C LYS A 54 -0.09 -2.10 21.41
N HIS A 55 0.52 -1.16 20.69
CA HIS A 55 0.24 -0.85 19.29
C HIS A 55 1.54 -0.77 18.50
N LEU A 56 1.49 -1.22 17.24
CA LEU A 56 2.57 -0.93 16.29
C LEU A 56 2.59 0.58 16.01
N PRO A 57 3.77 1.22 15.90
CA PRO A 57 3.87 2.56 15.34
C PRO A 57 3.16 2.67 13.99
N ALA A 58 2.57 3.84 13.68
CA ALA A 58 2.01 4.06 12.35
C ALA A 58 3.13 3.93 11.31
N GLY A 59 2.91 3.14 10.27
CA GLY A 59 3.96 2.88 9.30
C GLY A 59 3.64 1.75 8.33
N ALA A 60 4.57 1.51 7.43
CA ALA A 60 4.52 0.37 6.53
C ALA A 60 5.42 -0.76 7.06
N TYR A 61 4.98 -2.01 6.89
CA TYR A 61 5.67 -3.18 7.41
C TYR A 61 5.69 -4.32 6.40
N SER A 62 6.80 -5.04 6.35
CA SER A 62 6.85 -6.40 5.78
C SER A 62 6.66 -7.43 6.89
N ILE A 63 6.19 -8.62 6.51
CA ILE A 63 5.92 -9.71 7.45
C ILE A 63 6.78 -10.90 7.09
N THR A 64 7.56 -11.36 8.05
CA THR A 64 8.36 -12.58 7.99
C THR A 64 7.97 -13.51 9.14
N ILE A 65 8.49 -14.73 9.15
CA ILE A 65 8.24 -15.68 10.24
C ILE A 65 9.56 -15.95 10.95
N ASP A 66 9.54 -15.88 12.28
CA ASP A 66 10.65 -16.36 13.10
C ASP A 66 10.73 -17.88 13.00
N HIS A 67 11.87 -18.40 12.57
CA HIS A 67 12.08 -19.84 12.37
C HIS A 67 12.13 -20.62 13.69
N ASN A 68 12.36 -19.95 14.83
CA ASN A 68 12.50 -20.61 16.12
C ASN A 68 11.15 -20.90 16.81
N ASP A 69 10.19 -19.97 16.68
CA ASP A 69 8.92 -20.09 17.38
C ASP A 69 7.70 -19.99 16.45
N ASP A 70 7.96 -19.93 15.13
CA ASP A 70 6.95 -19.85 14.07
C ASP A 70 5.99 -18.65 14.23
N ARG A 71 6.46 -17.53 14.83
CA ARG A 71 5.68 -16.29 15.02
C ARG A 71 5.96 -15.26 13.95
N PRO A 72 4.96 -14.45 13.55
CA PRO A 72 5.17 -13.33 12.64
C PRO A 72 6.04 -12.25 13.27
N ILE A 73 7.01 -11.77 12.49
CA ILE A 73 7.81 -10.59 12.78
C ILE A 73 7.38 -9.49 11.82
N PHE A 74 7.04 -8.32 12.37
CA PHE A 74 6.66 -7.13 11.63
C PHE A 74 7.87 -6.19 11.56
N THR A 75 8.48 -6.09 10.38
CA THR A 75 9.66 -5.24 10.17
C THR A 75 9.24 -3.95 9.49
N HIS A 76 9.55 -2.81 10.12
CA HIS A 76 9.27 -1.50 9.53
C HIS A 76 9.98 -1.35 8.18
N LYS A 77 9.26 -0.85 7.20
CA LYS A 77 9.74 -0.67 5.84
C LYS A 77 9.69 0.81 5.48
N ASP A 78 10.87 1.40 5.26
CA ASP A 78 10.94 2.75 4.72
C ASP A 78 10.52 2.74 3.25
N ILE A 79 9.32 3.23 2.99
CA ILE A 79 8.85 3.41 1.62
C ILE A 79 9.28 4.81 1.19
N LYS A 80 10.45 4.88 0.53
CA LYS A 80 10.92 6.13 -0.07
C LYS A 80 10.16 6.38 -1.36
N SER A 81 9.65 7.58 -1.53
CA SER A 81 9.09 8.04 -2.80
C SER A 81 9.89 9.20 -3.33
N ASP A 82 10.02 9.25 -4.66
CA ASP A 82 10.37 10.48 -5.34
C ASP A 82 9.31 11.55 -5.07
N ASP A 83 9.61 12.81 -5.36
CA ASP A 83 8.63 13.90 -5.27
C ASP A 83 7.36 13.56 -6.05
N LEU A 84 6.31 13.17 -5.31
CA LEU A 84 5.02 12.82 -5.88
C LEU A 84 4.31 14.09 -6.37
N ILE A 85 4.24 14.25 -7.68
CA ILE A 85 3.48 15.35 -8.27
C ILE A 85 1.99 15.02 -8.19
N ARG A 86 1.23 15.89 -7.54
CA ARG A 86 -0.22 15.82 -7.51
C ARG A 86 -0.79 16.51 -8.75
N PHE A 87 -1.73 15.85 -9.43
CA PHE A 87 -2.50 16.38 -10.53
C PHE A 87 -3.97 16.41 -10.13
N ASP A 88 -4.53 17.60 -9.94
CA ASP A 88 -5.90 17.78 -9.51
C ASP A 88 -6.87 17.19 -10.55
N GLY A 89 -7.93 16.52 -10.09
CA GLY A 89 -8.91 15.86 -10.95
C GLY A 89 -8.42 14.61 -11.67
N SER A 90 -7.21 14.12 -11.32
CA SER A 90 -6.67 12.87 -11.86
C SER A 90 -7.40 11.63 -11.34
N ILE A 91 -7.23 10.50 -12.03
CA ILE A 91 -7.69 9.19 -11.54
C ILE A 91 -7.14 8.88 -10.15
N ALA A 92 -5.93 9.35 -9.83
CA ALA A 92 -5.33 9.21 -8.50
C ALA A 92 -6.13 9.95 -7.43
N ASP A 93 -6.60 11.17 -7.70
CA ASP A 93 -7.43 11.92 -6.75
C ASP A 93 -8.81 11.27 -6.58
N GLN A 94 -9.39 10.75 -7.67
CA GLN A 94 -10.65 9.99 -7.57
C GLN A 94 -10.49 8.77 -6.67
N ILE A 95 -9.45 7.96 -6.87
CA ILE A 95 -9.18 6.76 -6.06
C ILE A 95 -8.98 7.12 -4.58
N LEU A 96 -8.20 8.16 -4.29
CA LEU A 96 -7.99 8.63 -2.91
C LEU A 96 -9.29 9.15 -2.27
N GLY A 97 -10.13 9.83 -3.03
CA GLY A 97 -11.45 10.26 -2.61
C GLY A 97 -12.35 9.08 -2.23
N GLU A 98 -12.44 8.06 -3.11
CA GLU A 98 -13.20 6.82 -2.84
C GLU A 98 -12.69 6.07 -1.60
N ILE A 99 -11.37 6.02 -1.41
CA ILE A 99 -10.76 5.40 -0.21
C ILE A 99 -11.09 6.21 1.04
N GLY A 100 -11.03 7.55 0.96
CA GLY A 100 -11.42 8.42 2.07
C GLY A 100 -12.88 8.23 2.49
N GLU A 101 -13.80 8.16 1.52
CA GLU A 101 -15.21 7.86 1.76
C GLU A 101 -15.42 6.47 2.37
N PHE A 102 -14.70 5.46 1.88
CA PHE A 102 -14.75 4.12 2.44
C PHE A 102 -14.42 4.14 3.94
N TRP A 103 -13.32 4.76 4.35
CA TRP A 103 -12.94 4.82 5.77
C TRP A 103 -14.01 5.52 6.63
N GLY A 104 -14.65 6.55 6.10
CA GLY A 104 -15.74 7.28 6.81
C GLY A 104 -17.02 6.49 7.01
N ARG A 105 -17.17 5.31 6.38
CA ARG A 105 -18.44 4.53 6.39
C ARG A 105 -18.45 3.29 7.26
N SER A 106 -17.48 3.13 8.16
CA SER A 106 -17.33 1.94 9.03
C SER A 106 -18.63 1.57 9.76
N GLU A 107 -19.32 2.54 10.37
CA GLU A 107 -20.57 2.30 11.11
C GLU A 107 -21.71 1.81 10.20
N VAL A 108 -21.74 2.26 8.95
CA VAL A 108 -22.76 1.80 7.98
C VAL A 108 -22.54 0.32 7.65
N PHE A 109 -21.28 -0.09 7.40
CA PHE A 109 -20.95 -1.50 7.18
C PHE A 109 -21.38 -2.36 8.36
N LYS A 110 -21.05 -1.94 9.58
CA LYS A 110 -21.42 -2.63 10.82
C LYS A 110 -22.93 -2.76 10.97
N LYS A 111 -23.68 -1.67 10.74
CA LYS A 111 -25.15 -1.66 10.80
C LYS A 111 -25.77 -2.65 9.80
N MET A 112 -25.18 -2.79 8.63
CA MET A 112 -25.64 -3.70 7.57
C MET A 112 -25.14 -5.14 7.74
N GLY A 113 -24.34 -5.43 8.77
CA GLY A 113 -23.79 -6.77 9.03
C GLY A 113 -22.68 -7.19 8.04
N PHE A 114 -22.02 -6.24 7.39
CA PHE A 114 -20.92 -6.51 6.47
C PHE A 114 -19.56 -6.18 7.11
N LEU A 115 -18.54 -6.98 6.77
CA LEU A 115 -17.17 -6.61 7.06
C LEU A 115 -16.81 -5.31 6.33
N HIS A 116 -16.17 -4.39 7.04
CA HIS A 116 -15.67 -3.13 6.51
C HIS A 116 -14.37 -3.37 5.73
N ARG A 117 -14.52 -3.85 4.50
CA ARG A 117 -13.42 -4.21 3.61
C ARG A 117 -13.71 -3.76 2.19
N ARG A 118 -12.64 -3.43 1.46
CA ARG A 118 -12.68 -3.03 0.06
C ARG A 118 -11.43 -3.48 -0.66
N GLY A 119 -11.56 -3.87 -1.93
CA GLY A 119 -10.44 -4.23 -2.78
C GLY A 119 -10.33 -3.31 -3.99
N TYR A 120 -9.13 -2.83 -4.27
CA TYR A 120 -8.77 -2.02 -5.44
C TYR A 120 -7.68 -2.72 -6.24
N LEU A 121 -7.88 -2.84 -7.55
CA LEU A 121 -6.89 -3.31 -8.50
C LEU A 121 -6.55 -2.19 -9.47
N LEU A 122 -5.29 -1.78 -9.50
CA LEU A 122 -4.75 -0.81 -10.45
C LEU A 122 -3.98 -1.57 -11.54
N TYR A 123 -4.40 -1.45 -12.79
CA TYR A 123 -3.72 -2.11 -13.89
C TYR A 123 -3.40 -1.14 -15.03
N GLY A 124 -2.42 -1.47 -15.85
CA GLY A 124 -2.04 -0.67 -17.01
C GLY A 124 -0.54 -0.75 -17.32
N PRO A 125 -0.06 -0.08 -18.36
CA PRO A 125 1.32 -0.15 -18.79
C PRO A 125 2.32 0.24 -17.69
N GLN A 126 3.56 -0.18 -17.83
CA GLN A 126 4.65 0.23 -16.92
C GLN A 126 4.87 1.74 -16.98
N GLY A 127 5.31 2.33 -15.87
CA GLY A 127 5.67 3.76 -15.80
C GLY A 127 4.48 4.73 -15.83
N THR A 128 3.23 4.26 -15.76
CA THR A 128 2.02 5.12 -15.80
C THR A 128 1.63 5.73 -14.45
N GLY A 129 2.37 5.42 -13.37
CA GLY A 129 2.15 6.03 -12.06
C GLY A 129 1.34 5.16 -11.07
N LYS A 130 1.13 3.86 -11.32
CA LYS A 130 0.44 2.96 -10.36
C LYS A 130 1.09 2.97 -8.99
N SER A 131 2.42 2.80 -8.91
CA SER A 131 3.15 2.86 -7.64
C SER A 131 3.09 4.23 -6.96
N CYS A 132 2.98 5.32 -7.74
CA CYS A 132 2.74 6.66 -7.16
C CYS A 132 1.38 6.76 -6.46
N ILE A 133 0.34 6.13 -7.02
CA ILE A 133 -0.99 6.06 -6.38
C ILE A 133 -0.90 5.23 -5.10
N VAL A 134 -0.25 4.05 -5.15
CA VAL A 134 0.00 3.21 -3.96
C VAL A 134 0.69 4.02 -2.88
N GLN A 135 1.77 4.73 -3.23
CA GLN A 135 2.53 5.56 -2.28
C GLN A 135 1.66 6.63 -1.63
N ARG A 136 0.80 7.31 -2.39
CA ARG A 136 -0.13 8.32 -1.83
C ARG A 136 -1.12 7.70 -0.85
N VAL A 137 -1.62 6.49 -1.12
CA VAL A 137 -2.48 5.75 -0.20
C VAL A 137 -1.73 5.37 1.07
N VAL A 138 -0.47 4.94 0.95
CA VAL A 138 0.42 4.66 2.08
C VAL A 138 0.60 5.89 2.95
N ASP A 139 1.00 7.01 2.34
CA ASP A 139 1.26 8.27 3.06
C ASP A 139 0.00 8.78 3.78
N ASP A 140 -1.17 8.74 3.12
CA ASP A 140 -2.44 9.14 3.74
C ASP A 140 -2.80 8.21 4.92
N THR A 141 -2.60 6.90 4.75
CA THR A 141 -2.87 5.92 5.81
C THR A 141 -1.97 6.15 7.02
N ILE A 142 -0.67 6.34 6.81
CA ILE A 142 0.30 6.58 7.89
C ILE A 142 0.02 7.90 8.60
N LYS A 143 -0.26 8.97 7.87
CA LYS A 143 -0.63 10.28 8.44
C LYS A 143 -1.86 10.22 9.34
N ARG A 144 -2.78 9.31 9.06
CA ARG A 144 -3.97 9.04 9.89
C ARG A 144 -3.71 8.04 11.02
N GLY A 145 -2.46 7.64 11.25
CA GLY A 145 -2.08 6.67 12.29
C GLY A 145 -2.42 5.22 11.95
N GLY A 146 -2.77 4.93 10.70
CA GLY A 146 -3.05 3.57 10.21
C GLY A 146 -1.78 2.75 9.99
N ILE A 147 -1.99 1.48 9.67
CA ILE A 147 -0.94 0.50 9.37
C ILE A 147 -1.02 0.10 7.90
N VAL A 148 0.13 -0.10 7.30
CA VAL A 148 0.25 -0.65 5.95
C VAL A 148 1.08 -1.92 6.00
N PHE A 149 0.58 -3.00 5.41
CA PHE A 149 1.35 -4.21 5.19
C PHE A 149 1.62 -4.43 3.72
N VAL A 150 2.90 -4.69 3.39
CA VAL A 150 3.33 -5.01 2.03
C VAL A 150 3.49 -6.53 1.91
N CYS A 151 2.75 -7.13 0.99
CA CYS A 151 2.77 -8.57 0.76
C CYS A 151 3.97 -8.97 -0.12
N GLU A 152 4.96 -9.62 0.47
CA GLU A 152 6.09 -10.23 -0.23
C GLU A 152 5.92 -11.76 -0.35
N ASN A 153 5.37 -12.39 0.69
CA ASN A 153 5.05 -13.81 0.73
C ASN A 153 3.63 -14.00 1.30
N PRO A 154 2.66 -14.44 0.48
CA PRO A 154 1.25 -14.54 0.88
C PRO A 154 1.01 -15.42 2.10
N LYS A 155 1.75 -16.54 2.25
CA LYS A 155 1.62 -17.47 3.38
C LYS A 155 2.01 -16.78 4.70
N PHE A 156 3.14 -16.08 4.73
CA PHE A 156 3.60 -15.34 5.91
C PHE A 156 2.68 -14.16 6.19
N PHE A 157 2.25 -13.49 5.13
CA PHE A 157 1.34 -12.37 5.19
C PHE A 157 0.00 -12.74 5.82
N SER A 158 -0.63 -13.85 5.42
CA SER A 158 -1.88 -14.36 5.99
C SER A 158 -1.76 -14.63 7.49
N LYS A 159 -0.66 -15.25 7.92
CA LYS A 159 -0.38 -15.51 9.34
C LYS A 159 -0.19 -14.20 10.12
N GLY A 160 0.54 -13.24 9.54
CA GLY A 160 0.72 -11.91 10.13
C GLY A 160 -0.59 -11.14 10.27
N LEU A 161 -1.46 -11.17 9.26
CA LEU A 161 -2.80 -10.54 9.33
C LEU A 161 -3.61 -11.08 10.50
N THR A 162 -3.66 -12.39 10.66
CA THR A 162 -4.39 -13.05 11.77
C THR A 162 -3.82 -12.60 13.11
N THR A 163 -2.50 -12.62 13.27
CA THR A 163 -1.84 -12.19 14.52
C THR A 163 -2.07 -10.70 14.80
N PHE A 164 -1.95 -9.85 13.78
CA PHE A 164 -2.22 -8.42 13.95
C PHE A 164 -3.64 -8.15 14.42
N ARG A 165 -4.64 -8.82 13.87
CA ARG A 165 -6.04 -8.65 14.27
C ARG A 165 -6.36 -9.18 15.68
N GLN A 166 -5.59 -10.13 16.18
CA GLN A 166 -5.68 -10.55 17.58
C GLN A 166 -5.19 -9.44 18.54
N VAL A 167 -4.16 -8.69 18.15
CA VAL A 167 -3.58 -7.62 18.96
C VAL A 167 -4.31 -6.29 18.76
N GLU A 168 -4.59 -5.91 17.50
CA GLU A 168 -5.20 -4.64 17.11
C GLU A 168 -6.44 -4.88 16.23
N PRO A 169 -7.58 -5.34 16.80
CA PRO A 169 -8.76 -5.74 16.03
C PRO A 169 -9.41 -4.59 15.27
N GLU A 170 -9.35 -3.37 15.82
CA GLU A 170 -10.12 -2.22 15.33
C GLU A 170 -9.30 -1.27 14.43
N ARG A 171 -7.98 -1.44 14.36
CA ARG A 171 -7.11 -0.49 13.67
C ARG A 171 -7.22 -0.60 12.16
N PRO A 172 -7.40 0.53 11.42
CA PRO A 172 -7.40 0.52 9.96
C PRO A 172 -6.11 -0.02 9.38
N LEU A 173 -6.24 -0.87 8.38
CA LEU A 173 -5.14 -1.57 7.74
C LEU A 173 -5.26 -1.49 6.23
N VAL A 174 -4.17 -1.12 5.55
CA VAL A 174 -4.02 -1.25 4.11
C VAL A 174 -3.08 -2.41 3.80
N CYS A 175 -3.52 -3.34 2.98
CA CYS A 175 -2.74 -4.46 2.46
C CYS A 175 -2.34 -4.16 1.02
N ILE A 176 -1.06 -4.17 0.72
CA ILE A 176 -0.51 -3.85 -0.60
C ILE A 176 0.04 -5.11 -1.25
N PHE A 177 -0.37 -5.34 -2.50
CA PHE A 177 0.07 -6.42 -3.38
C PHE A 177 0.63 -5.79 -4.67
N GLU A 178 1.87 -5.28 -4.62
CA GLU A 178 2.52 -4.75 -5.82
C GLU A 178 2.91 -5.89 -6.76
N ASP A 179 2.67 -5.70 -8.07
CA ASP A 179 2.90 -6.70 -9.11
C ASP A 179 2.31 -8.07 -8.72
N ILE A 180 1.02 -8.08 -8.39
CA ILE A 180 0.31 -9.27 -7.88
C ILE A 180 0.45 -10.50 -8.80
N ASP A 181 0.57 -10.28 -10.11
CA ASP A 181 0.87 -11.33 -11.09
C ASP A 181 2.21 -12.02 -10.82
N ALA A 182 3.25 -11.26 -10.46
CA ALA A 182 4.56 -11.81 -10.10
C ALA A 182 4.50 -12.55 -8.74
N ILE A 183 3.73 -12.07 -7.77
CA ILE A 183 3.52 -12.75 -6.48
C ILE A 183 2.83 -14.11 -6.74
N ILE A 184 1.77 -14.13 -7.53
CA ILE A 184 1.01 -15.34 -7.87
C ILE A 184 1.90 -16.34 -8.63
N LYS A 185 2.68 -15.87 -9.61
CA LYS A 185 3.61 -16.72 -10.36
C LYS A 185 4.63 -17.41 -9.45
N ARG A 186 5.08 -16.73 -8.39
CA ARG A 186 6.10 -17.23 -7.45
C ARG A 186 5.53 -18.16 -6.39
N HIS A 187 4.36 -17.87 -5.86
CA HIS A 187 3.80 -18.49 -4.66
C HIS A 187 2.52 -19.29 -4.90
N GLY A 188 1.93 -19.19 -6.10
CA GLY A 188 0.59 -19.70 -6.38
C GLY A 188 -0.51 -18.71 -5.97
N GLU A 189 -1.73 -19.00 -6.37
CA GLU A 189 -2.87 -18.11 -6.14
C GLU A 189 -3.67 -18.41 -4.85
N ASP A 190 -3.57 -19.64 -4.32
CA ASP A 190 -4.44 -20.11 -3.22
C ASP A 190 -4.33 -19.27 -1.95
N ASP A 191 -3.11 -18.89 -1.57
CA ASP A 191 -2.90 -18.05 -0.39
C ASP A 191 -3.44 -16.64 -0.62
N ILE A 192 -3.28 -16.06 -1.82
CA ILE A 192 -3.86 -14.76 -2.20
C ILE A 192 -5.39 -14.83 -2.16
N LEU A 193 -5.98 -15.87 -2.72
CA LEU A 193 -7.44 -16.06 -2.70
C LEU A 193 -7.96 -16.21 -1.27
N SER A 194 -7.22 -16.93 -0.42
CA SER A 194 -7.58 -17.08 1.00
C SER A 194 -7.57 -15.74 1.75
N ILE A 195 -6.62 -14.85 1.45
CA ILE A 195 -6.56 -13.49 2.04
C ILE A 195 -7.73 -12.64 1.52
N LEU A 196 -8.01 -12.69 0.21
CA LEU A 196 -9.00 -11.82 -0.40
C LEU A 196 -10.44 -12.19 -0.06
N ASP A 197 -10.82 -13.47 -0.03
CA ASP A 197 -12.22 -13.88 0.24
C ASP A 197 -12.38 -15.23 0.97
N GLY A 198 -11.28 -15.84 1.41
CA GLY A 198 -11.29 -17.10 2.14
C GLY A 198 -11.60 -16.96 3.64
N ASN A 199 -11.22 -17.98 4.42
CA ASN A 199 -11.45 -18.03 5.87
C ASN A 199 -10.62 -17.01 6.67
N ASN A 200 -9.63 -16.37 6.04
CA ASN A 200 -8.73 -15.39 6.66
C ASN A 200 -9.17 -13.93 6.40
N GLN A 201 -10.46 -13.72 6.13
CA GLN A 201 -10.97 -12.37 5.96
C GLN A 201 -10.86 -11.58 7.26
N VAL A 202 -10.35 -10.37 7.15
CA VAL A 202 -10.25 -9.43 8.27
C VAL A 202 -11.15 -8.23 8.08
N ASP A 203 -11.62 -7.66 9.18
CA ASP A 203 -12.40 -6.41 9.18
C ASP A 203 -11.46 -5.19 9.10
N LYS A 204 -12.02 -4.02 8.74
CA LYS A 204 -11.30 -2.73 8.65
C LYS A 204 -10.04 -2.80 7.80
N VAL A 205 -10.18 -3.38 6.59
CA VAL A 205 -9.08 -3.58 5.65
C VAL A 205 -9.39 -3.03 4.27
N LEU A 206 -8.39 -2.37 3.69
CA LEU A 206 -8.32 -2.03 2.28
C LEU A 206 -7.24 -2.88 1.61
N ASN A 207 -7.62 -3.66 0.60
CA ASN A 207 -6.67 -4.39 -0.23
C ASN A 207 -6.39 -3.56 -1.49
N LEU A 208 -5.13 -3.26 -1.77
CA LEU A 208 -4.70 -2.50 -2.94
C LEU A 208 -3.66 -3.30 -3.71
N ALA A 209 -4.00 -3.68 -4.93
CA ALA A 209 -3.11 -4.44 -5.80
C ALA A 209 -2.74 -3.65 -7.04
N THR A 210 -1.55 -3.92 -7.58
CA THR A 210 -1.11 -3.43 -8.89
C THR A 210 -0.73 -4.59 -9.79
N THR A 211 -0.90 -4.42 -11.11
CA THR A 211 -0.35 -5.31 -12.13
C THR A 211 -0.09 -4.55 -13.43
N ASN A 212 0.93 -4.97 -14.15
CA ASN A 212 1.18 -4.51 -15.53
C ASN A 212 0.54 -5.45 -16.55
N TYR A 213 0.15 -6.66 -16.13
CA TYR A 213 -0.29 -7.77 -16.97
C TYR A 213 -1.61 -8.35 -16.45
N PRO A 214 -2.73 -7.63 -16.57
CA PRO A 214 -4.03 -8.10 -16.07
C PRO A 214 -4.48 -9.40 -16.73
N GLU A 215 -4.00 -9.71 -17.94
CA GLU A 215 -4.27 -10.96 -18.67
C GLU A 215 -3.66 -12.19 -18.01
N PHE A 216 -2.66 -12.04 -17.15
CA PHE A 216 -2.06 -13.15 -16.39
C PHE A 216 -2.79 -13.46 -15.09
N LEU A 217 -3.75 -12.60 -14.70
CA LEU A 217 -4.57 -12.84 -13.53
C LEU A 217 -5.78 -13.72 -13.90
N ASP A 218 -5.98 -14.79 -13.13
CA ASP A 218 -7.16 -15.63 -13.30
C ASP A 218 -8.46 -14.82 -13.16
N LYS A 219 -9.47 -15.17 -13.96
CA LYS A 219 -10.80 -14.55 -13.87
C LYS A 219 -11.38 -14.62 -12.46
N ARG A 220 -11.04 -15.66 -11.69
CA ARG A 220 -11.43 -15.79 -10.28
C ARG A 220 -10.94 -14.62 -9.42
N ILE A 221 -9.81 -14.01 -9.76
CA ILE A 221 -9.25 -12.87 -9.02
C ILE A 221 -9.97 -11.58 -9.42
N ILE A 222 -10.14 -11.33 -10.73
CA ILE A 222 -10.62 -10.06 -11.25
C ILE A 222 -12.16 -9.98 -11.25
N SER A 223 -12.85 -11.08 -11.61
CA SER A 223 -14.28 -11.04 -11.92
C SER A 223 -15.19 -11.41 -10.75
N ARG A 224 -14.64 -11.68 -9.57
CA ARG A 224 -15.44 -12.03 -8.39
C ARG A 224 -15.62 -10.84 -7.46
N PRO A 225 -16.87 -10.36 -7.23
CA PRO A 225 -17.15 -9.32 -6.23
C PRO A 225 -16.56 -9.68 -4.86
N ARG A 226 -16.19 -8.70 -4.08
CA ARG A 226 -15.56 -8.80 -2.75
C ARG A 226 -14.09 -9.25 -2.74
N ARG A 227 -13.43 -9.42 -3.91
CA ARG A 227 -11.98 -9.53 -4.04
C ARG A 227 -11.40 -8.18 -4.41
N PHE A 228 -11.61 -7.77 -5.66
CA PHE A 228 -11.35 -6.42 -6.11
C PHE A 228 -12.66 -5.78 -6.56
N ASP A 229 -13.24 -4.94 -5.71
CA ASP A 229 -14.53 -4.27 -5.95
C ASP A 229 -14.39 -3.10 -6.91
N ARG A 230 -13.18 -2.57 -7.04
CA ARG A 230 -12.81 -1.48 -7.93
C ARG A 230 -11.60 -1.88 -8.76
N VAL A 231 -11.75 -1.79 -10.06
CA VAL A 231 -10.69 -2.12 -11.04
C VAL A 231 -10.47 -0.88 -11.89
N HIS A 232 -9.31 -0.24 -11.72
CA HIS A 232 -8.99 1.02 -12.39
C HIS A 232 -7.85 0.81 -13.39
N LYS A 233 -8.10 1.18 -14.65
CA LYS A 233 -7.05 1.28 -15.66
C LYS A 233 -6.27 2.56 -15.44
N ILE A 234 -4.97 2.45 -15.23
CA ILE A 234 -4.05 3.57 -15.13
C ILE A 234 -3.29 3.65 -16.45
N ASP A 235 -3.77 4.51 -17.31
CA ASP A 235 -3.23 4.68 -18.66
C ASP A 235 -2.09 5.71 -18.70
N VAL A 236 -1.45 5.85 -19.85
CA VAL A 236 -0.48 6.94 -20.09
C VAL A 236 -1.16 8.30 -19.86
N PRO A 237 -0.43 9.30 -19.34
CA PRO A 237 -1.03 10.60 -19.01
C PRO A 237 -1.58 11.29 -20.27
N ASP A 238 -2.75 11.88 -20.14
CA ASP A 238 -3.35 12.68 -21.17
C ASP A 238 -2.57 13.98 -21.43
N ARG A 239 -3.00 14.74 -22.42
CA ARG A 239 -2.32 15.99 -22.82
C ARG A 239 -2.28 17.02 -21.67
N ALA A 240 -3.34 17.13 -20.87
CA ALA A 240 -3.41 18.12 -19.80
C ALA A 240 -2.43 17.77 -18.66
N ILE A 241 -2.43 16.53 -18.24
CA ILE A 241 -1.53 15.99 -17.21
C ILE A 241 -0.07 16.07 -17.69
N ARG A 242 0.22 15.68 -18.96
CA ARG A 242 1.58 15.82 -19.52
C ARG A 242 2.03 17.27 -19.55
N SER A 243 1.15 18.19 -19.95
CA SER A 243 1.46 19.61 -19.95
C SER A 243 1.85 20.12 -18.57
N GLU A 244 1.09 19.74 -17.55
CA GLU A 244 1.37 20.14 -16.17
C GLU A 244 2.65 19.50 -15.62
N TYR A 245 2.89 18.21 -15.89
CA TYR A 245 4.11 17.52 -15.54
C TYR A 245 5.35 18.23 -16.14
N LEU A 246 5.31 18.50 -17.43
CA LEU A 246 6.40 19.18 -18.14
C LEU A 246 6.63 20.61 -17.62
N LYS A 247 5.58 21.37 -17.29
CA LYS A 247 5.71 22.70 -16.66
C LYS A 247 6.47 22.67 -15.34
N ARG A 248 6.28 21.60 -14.57
CA ARG A 248 6.93 21.46 -13.26
C ARG A 248 8.37 20.93 -13.35
N LYS A 249 8.68 20.12 -14.37
CA LYS A 249 9.98 19.43 -14.48
C LYS A 249 10.94 20.07 -15.47
N LEU A 250 10.45 20.80 -16.49
CA LEU A 250 11.33 21.43 -17.46
C LEU A 250 11.88 22.78 -16.99
N PRO A 251 13.15 23.09 -17.31
CA PRO A 251 13.69 24.44 -17.14
C PRO A 251 12.89 25.47 -17.97
N LYS A 252 12.81 26.71 -17.49
CA LYS A 252 12.10 27.82 -18.17
C LYS A 252 12.67 28.13 -19.56
N SER A 253 13.93 27.76 -19.84
CA SER A 253 14.59 27.91 -21.14
C SER A 253 14.02 27.01 -22.22
N GLU A 254 13.36 25.92 -21.85
CA GLU A 254 12.85 24.92 -22.77
C GLU A 254 11.51 25.34 -23.41
N LYS A 255 11.34 25.03 -24.71
CA LYS A 255 10.10 25.30 -25.44
C LYS A 255 9.05 24.22 -25.08
N HIS A 256 8.24 24.48 -24.08
CA HIS A 256 7.21 23.59 -23.59
C HIS A 256 6.34 22.93 -24.68
N ALA A 257 5.91 23.70 -25.71
CA ALA A 257 5.08 23.16 -26.78
C ALA A 257 5.79 22.09 -27.63
N VAL A 258 7.12 22.21 -27.81
CA VAL A 258 7.93 21.19 -28.53
C VAL A 258 7.96 19.87 -27.69
N TRP A 259 8.22 19.97 -26.41
CA TRP A 259 8.23 18.83 -25.51
C TRP A 259 6.85 18.16 -25.40
N LEU A 260 5.78 18.95 -25.26
CA LEU A 260 4.42 18.43 -25.17
C LEU A 260 4.01 17.63 -26.42
N LYS A 261 4.43 18.06 -27.61
CA LYS A 261 4.24 17.33 -28.87
C LYS A 261 5.14 16.08 -28.92
N ALA A 262 6.40 16.23 -28.58
CA ALA A 262 7.37 15.12 -28.65
C ALA A 262 7.01 13.96 -27.71
N THR A 263 6.54 14.24 -26.48
CA THR A 263 6.21 13.25 -25.45
C THR A 263 4.81 12.64 -25.57
N GLU A 264 4.10 12.88 -26.68
CA GLU A 264 2.78 12.29 -26.89
C GLU A 264 2.84 10.77 -26.85
N GLY A 265 1.97 10.15 -26.02
CA GLY A 265 1.89 8.70 -25.81
C GLY A 265 2.94 8.10 -24.91
N LEU A 266 3.91 8.87 -24.38
CA LEU A 266 4.86 8.36 -23.41
C LEU A 266 4.25 8.26 -22.01
N SER A 267 4.71 7.27 -21.26
CA SER A 267 4.46 7.12 -19.82
C SER A 267 5.16 8.22 -19.01
N PHE A 268 4.85 8.35 -17.70
CA PHE A 268 5.61 9.25 -16.82
C PHE A 268 7.08 8.86 -16.74
N ALA A 269 7.38 7.54 -16.68
CA ALA A 269 8.77 7.07 -16.69
C ALA A 269 9.48 7.47 -17.99
N GLY A 270 8.85 7.30 -19.15
CA GLY A 270 9.40 7.72 -20.43
C GLY A 270 9.62 9.22 -20.49
N MET A 271 8.71 10.04 -19.97
CA MET A 271 8.90 11.50 -19.90
C MET A 271 10.05 11.90 -18.97
N THR A 272 10.15 11.23 -17.81
CA THR A 272 11.26 11.46 -16.86
C THR A 272 12.60 11.16 -17.50
N GLU A 273 12.71 9.99 -18.14
CA GLU A 273 13.95 9.61 -18.86
C GLU A 273 14.26 10.54 -20.02
N ALA A 274 13.25 11.00 -20.77
CA ALA A 274 13.46 12.00 -21.79
C ALA A 274 14.08 13.29 -21.23
N ILE A 275 13.57 13.78 -20.08
CA ILE A 275 14.11 14.98 -19.42
C ILE A 275 15.54 14.73 -18.95
N ILE A 276 15.81 13.62 -18.29
CA ILE A 276 17.16 13.25 -17.82
C ILE A 276 18.12 13.20 -19.00
N SER A 277 17.77 12.45 -20.06
CA SER A 277 18.62 12.25 -21.21
C SER A 277 18.93 13.57 -21.94
N VAL A 278 17.96 14.43 -22.12
CA VAL A 278 18.15 15.68 -22.89
C VAL A 278 18.73 16.79 -22.02
N ILE A 279 18.15 17.01 -20.83
CA ILE A 279 18.51 18.17 -19.99
C ILE A 279 19.76 17.89 -19.15
N CYS A 280 19.86 16.69 -18.55
CA CYS A 280 20.98 16.37 -17.67
C CYS A 280 22.19 15.81 -18.43
N LEU A 281 21.95 15.03 -19.51
CA LEU A 281 23.01 14.36 -20.27
C LEU A 281 23.34 15.03 -21.61
N GLY A 282 22.59 16.05 -22.04
CA GLY A 282 22.85 16.84 -23.26
C GLY A 282 22.49 16.14 -24.58
N ASN A 283 21.70 15.09 -24.56
CA ASN A 283 21.28 14.37 -25.76
C ASN A 283 20.24 15.18 -26.57
N LYS A 284 20.06 14.81 -27.83
CA LYS A 284 19.04 15.46 -28.69
C LYS A 284 17.65 14.89 -28.45
N LEU A 285 16.63 15.74 -28.34
CA LEU A 285 15.25 15.35 -28.00
C LEU A 285 14.67 14.30 -28.96
N ASN A 286 14.66 14.53 -30.27
CA ASN A 286 13.98 13.63 -31.22
C ASN A 286 14.58 12.21 -31.26
N PRO A 287 15.89 12.00 -31.30
CA PRO A 287 16.48 10.65 -31.21
C PRO A 287 16.12 9.96 -29.88
N THR A 288 16.19 10.67 -28.76
CA THR A 288 15.83 10.15 -27.43
C THR A 288 14.36 9.67 -27.40
N ILE A 289 13.43 10.50 -27.87
CA ILE A 289 12.02 10.12 -27.92
C ILE A 289 11.78 8.88 -28.79
N LYS A 290 12.49 8.75 -29.92
CA LYS A 290 12.37 7.56 -30.77
C LYS A 290 12.79 6.29 -30.01
N ILE A 291 13.94 6.33 -29.36
CA ILE A 291 14.43 5.20 -28.56
C ILE A 291 13.43 4.84 -27.44
N LEU A 292 12.93 5.83 -26.71
CA LEU A 292 11.99 5.59 -25.62
C LEU A 292 10.67 4.97 -26.09
N ARG A 293 10.16 5.40 -27.25
CA ARG A 293 8.97 4.78 -27.85
C ARG A 293 9.18 3.34 -28.27
N ASP A 294 10.37 3.01 -28.76
CA ASP A 294 10.71 1.63 -29.14
C ASP A 294 10.81 0.75 -27.88
N ILE A 295 11.43 1.26 -26.81
CA ILE A 295 11.49 0.57 -25.51
C ILE A 295 10.09 0.32 -24.93
N GLU A 296 9.23 1.35 -24.87
CA GLU A 296 7.85 1.22 -24.33
C GLU A 296 6.96 0.27 -25.15
N LYS A 297 7.26 0.06 -26.43
CA LYS A 297 6.59 -0.94 -27.28
C LYS A 297 7.15 -2.35 -27.11
N GLY A 298 8.18 -2.55 -26.28
CA GLY A 298 8.84 -3.83 -26.11
C GLY A 298 9.76 -4.24 -27.26
N HIS A 299 10.22 -3.28 -28.04
CA HIS A 299 11.20 -3.45 -29.10
C HIS A 299 12.49 -2.72 -28.69
N PRO A 300 13.44 -3.42 -28.01
CA PRO A 300 14.74 -2.84 -27.66
C PRO A 300 15.63 -2.61 -28.87
#